data_7bd4a6824af7c42cedaf8bab075d31c1
#
_entry.id   7bd4a6824af7c42cedaf8bab075d31c1
#
_cell.length_a   1.000
_cell.length_b   1.000
_cell.length_c   1.000
_cell.angle_alpha   90.00
_cell.angle_beta   90.00
_cell.angle_gamma   90.00
#
_symmetry.space_group_name_H-M   'P 1'
#
loop_
_entity.id
_entity.type
_entity.pdbx_description
1 polymer ?
#
loop_
_entity_poly.entity_id
_entity_poly.type
_entity_poly.pdbx_seq_one_letter_code
_entity_poly.pdbx_strand_id
1 'polypeptide(L)'
;MARALVTTVALALAVLGAAVARADVQPGDVISSANAATVKDVVSPAMFWCVQHGFPLTIVEPTSIALRKAFVEATEKYSAQVKLSEDGLRMEGFVAGRPFPRIDVNDPKAAIKIMQNYSFAIAFDDLDLRNFDGDTGPISRERPLQVERHFLIDHFRRLFYVGRLYVDPKPEIPNTEGYHYKETLHPLIEPFDLKGVGFTYYRYLEPAKQDDSWLYLPSLRRVRRLSTAQRSDALFGQDTDQDSYGGYSGSIAWMDWKFLGEKDVLGAFHTHHYPAKWAPGAADWAFDDVWEKRSVYVVEGVSKLPQYAFSKRVLYVDKEIYQVPYSDMYDRGGDLWKIWINDFGFRTEAFPGSPITYDEETPFPAAAIMIDLQLEHATRVSLPSSRFPGEPGWYWHQGAKAGTTEDQFTIAELIGSGH
;
A
#
# COMPACT_ATOMS: atom_id res chain seq x y z
N MET A 1 90.33 10.67 -8.86
CA MET A 1 89.12 11.27 -9.47
C MET A 1 88.13 10.12 -9.89
N ALA A 2 87.21 9.85 -9.01
CA ALA A 2 86.16 8.82 -9.33
C ALA A 2 84.82 9.47 -9.04
N ARG A 3 84.01 9.63 -10.09
CA ARG A 3 82.60 10.09 -10.01
C ARG A 3 81.69 8.92 -9.71
N ALA A 4 81.01 8.97 -8.55
CA ALA A 4 79.98 8.04 -8.20
C ALA A 4 78.65 8.46 -8.90
N LEU A 5 78.06 7.57 -9.64
CA LEU A 5 76.74 7.70 -10.28
C LEU A 5 75.69 7.18 -9.27
N VAL A 6 74.84 8.07 -8.78
CA VAL A 6 73.67 7.70 -7.94
C VAL A 6 72.48 7.50 -8.86
N THR A 7 72.03 6.26 -8.99
CA THR A 7 70.82 5.88 -9.76
C THR A 7 69.62 5.86 -8.81
N THR A 8 68.73 6.81 -8.92
CA THR A 8 67.48 6.86 -8.15
C THR A 8 66.43 6.04 -8.88
N VAL A 9 66.01 4.90 -8.31
CA VAL A 9 64.89 4.10 -8.79
C VAL A 9 63.61 4.67 -8.13
N ALA A 10 62.77 5.31 -8.95
CA ALA A 10 61.43 5.72 -8.54
C ALA A 10 60.48 4.53 -8.70
N LEU A 11 60.02 4.00 -7.57
CA LEU A 11 58.98 2.95 -7.53
C LEU A 11 57.62 3.63 -7.64
N ALA A 12 56.97 3.59 -8.82
CA ALA A 12 55.60 4.05 -9.02
C ALA A 12 54.65 2.96 -8.52
N LEU A 13 54.06 3.16 -7.34
CA LEU A 13 52.88 2.36 -6.90
C LEU A 13 51.67 2.78 -7.72
N ALA A 14 51.32 2.01 -8.71
CA ALA A 14 50.00 2.07 -9.36
C ALA A 14 48.98 1.45 -8.41
N VAL A 15 48.24 2.28 -7.68
CA VAL A 15 47.04 1.85 -6.98
C VAL A 15 45.97 1.67 -8.05
N LEU A 16 45.79 0.44 -8.53
CA LEU A 16 44.60 0.04 -9.27
C LEU A 16 43.44 0.04 -8.27
N GLY A 17 42.73 1.12 -8.19
CA GLY A 17 41.39 1.13 -7.66
C GLY A 17 40.50 0.33 -8.62
N ALA A 18 40.33 -0.94 -8.35
CA ALA A 18 39.23 -1.70 -8.95
C ALA A 18 37.93 -1.06 -8.47
N ALA A 19 37.35 -0.18 -9.27
CA ALA A 19 35.95 0.13 -9.18
C ALA A 19 35.26 -1.24 -9.41
N VAL A 20 34.80 -1.84 -8.32
CA VAL A 20 33.88 -2.96 -8.40
C VAL A 20 32.66 -2.37 -9.11
N ALA A 21 32.54 -2.62 -10.40
CA ALA A 21 31.31 -2.38 -11.14
C ALA A 21 30.23 -3.14 -10.37
N ARG A 22 29.39 -2.42 -9.64
CA ARG A 22 28.28 -3.00 -8.93
C ARG A 22 27.36 -3.52 -10.03
N ALA A 23 27.25 -4.84 -10.17
CA ALA A 23 26.37 -5.43 -11.14
C ALA A 23 24.96 -4.95 -10.80
N ASP A 24 24.34 -4.24 -11.74
CA ASP A 24 22.92 -3.87 -11.63
C ASP A 24 22.10 -5.17 -11.61
N VAL A 25 21.05 -5.21 -10.78
CA VAL A 25 20.15 -6.35 -10.65
C VAL A 25 19.45 -6.58 -11.98
N GLN A 26 19.46 -7.82 -12.48
CA GLN A 26 18.92 -8.20 -13.77
C GLN A 26 17.75 -9.18 -13.62
N PRO A 27 16.80 -9.21 -14.57
CA PRO A 27 15.81 -10.26 -14.66
C PRO A 27 16.46 -11.67 -14.70
N GLY A 28 15.89 -12.59 -13.92
CA GLY A 28 16.44 -13.92 -13.68
C GLY A 28 17.28 -14.03 -12.40
N ASP A 29 17.67 -12.91 -11.79
CA ASP A 29 18.36 -12.93 -10.50
C ASP A 29 17.43 -13.41 -9.38
N VAL A 30 17.98 -14.26 -8.50
CA VAL A 30 17.33 -14.67 -7.26
C VAL A 30 18.13 -14.07 -6.10
N ILE A 31 17.48 -13.22 -5.34
CA ILE A 31 18.06 -12.51 -4.22
C ILE A 31 17.67 -13.21 -2.91
N SER A 32 18.66 -13.35 -2.05
CA SER A 32 18.53 -13.91 -0.70
C SER A 32 19.39 -13.09 0.28
N SER A 33 19.41 -13.47 1.54
CA SER A 33 20.30 -12.84 2.52
C SER A 33 21.78 -12.94 2.15
N ALA A 34 22.19 -13.98 1.40
CA ALA A 34 23.58 -14.20 1.01
C ALA A 34 24.09 -13.17 -0.02
N ASN A 35 23.22 -12.65 -0.88
CA ASN A 35 23.57 -11.66 -1.91
C ASN A 35 22.75 -10.35 -1.77
N ALA A 36 22.17 -10.09 -0.60
CA ALA A 36 21.34 -8.92 -0.33
C ALA A 36 21.99 -7.57 -0.71
N ALA A 37 23.32 -7.48 -0.64
CA ALA A 37 24.05 -6.25 -0.97
C ALA A 37 23.81 -5.78 -2.42
N THR A 38 23.45 -6.66 -3.35
CA THR A 38 23.21 -6.35 -4.76
C THR A 38 21.97 -5.47 -4.96
N VAL A 39 20.97 -5.56 -4.06
CA VAL A 39 19.71 -4.81 -4.15
C VAL A 39 19.67 -3.53 -3.30
N LYS A 40 20.74 -3.23 -2.54
CA LYS A 40 20.73 -2.12 -1.58
C LYS A 40 20.29 -0.77 -2.16
N ASP A 41 20.66 -0.49 -3.41
CA ASP A 41 20.37 0.78 -4.06
C ASP A 41 19.01 0.80 -4.78
N VAL A 42 18.39 -0.37 -4.96
CA VAL A 42 17.10 -0.53 -5.65
C VAL A 42 15.96 -1.04 -4.75
N VAL A 43 16.11 -0.87 -3.45
CA VAL A 43 15.04 -1.08 -2.45
C VAL A 43 15.08 0.04 -1.42
N SER A 44 14.06 0.09 -0.53
CA SER A 44 14.06 1.00 0.62
C SER A 44 14.98 0.50 1.74
N PRO A 45 15.34 1.36 2.71
CA PRO A 45 16.07 0.93 3.90
C PRO A 45 15.41 -0.24 4.65
N ALA A 46 14.08 -0.18 4.83
CA ALA A 46 13.34 -1.25 5.51
C ALA A 46 13.24 -2.52 4.66
N MET A 47 13.00 -2.39 3.36
CA MET A 47 13.00 -3.55 2.46
C MET A 47 14.40 -4.21 2.39
N PHE A 48 15.47 -3.41 2.43
CA PHE A 48 16.83 -3.95 2.51
C PHE A 48 17.04 -4.77 3.79
N TRP A 49 16.55 -4.28 4.93
CA TRP A 49 16.54 -5.06 6.17
C TRP A 49 15.79 -6.39 6.00
N CYS A 50 14.61 -6.37 5.37
CA CYS A 50 13.84 -7.59 5.10
C CYS A 50 14.64 -8.62 4.30
N VAL A 51 15.29 -8.19 3.20
CA VAL A 51 16.13 -9.09 2.39
C VAL A 51 17.29 -9.66 3.21
N GLN A 52 17.95 -8.84 4.01
CA GLN A 52 19.02 -9.31 4.91
C GLN A 52 18.51 -10.32 5.94
N HIS A 53 17.21 -10.28 6.30
CA HIS A 53 16.56 -11.19 7.25
C HIS A 53 15.88 -12.39 6.59
N GLY A 54 16.07 -12.58 5.28
CA GLY A 54 15.64 -13.78 4.58
C GLY A 54 14.47 -13.61 3.63
N PHE A 55 13.95 -12.38 3.43
CA PHE A 55 12.93 -12.11 2.42
C PHE A 55 13.51 -12.38 1.02
N PRO A 56 13.02 -13.37 0.25
CA PRO A 56 13.55 -13.67 -1.06
C PRO A 56 12.95 -12.74 -2.13
N LEU A 57 13.73 -12.41 -3.16
CA LEU A 57 13.23 -11.69 -4.34
C LEU A 57 13.59 -12.49 -5.59
N THR A 58 12.60 -12.80 -6.43
CA THR A 58 12.82 -13.36 -7.77
C THR A 58 12.60 -12.24 -8.78
N ILE A 59 13.66 -11.78 -9.42
CA ILE A 59 13.61 -10.61 -10.29
C ILE A 59 13.12 -11.01 -11.68
N VAL A 60 12.17 -10.26 -12.22
CA VAL A 60 11.63 -10.44 -13.57
C VAL A 60 11.74 -9.16 -14.39
N GLU A 61 11.52 -9.27 -15.70
CA GLU A 61 11.42 -8.11 -16.60
C GLU A 61 10.25 -7.23 -16.15
N PRO A 62 10.44 -5.91 -16.09
CA PRO A 62 9.36 -5.01 -15.76
C PRO A 62 8.32 -4.94 -16.88
N THR A 63 7.06 -5.03 -16.50
CA THR A 63 5.93 -4.90 -17.42
C THR A 63 5.33 -3.50 -17.32
N SER A 64 5.16 -2.82 -18.46
CA SER A 64 4.46 -1.53 -18.50
C SER A 64 2.97 -1.73 -18.22
N ILE A 65 2.41 -0.88 -17.39
CA ILE A 65 1.02 -0.98 -16.95
C ILE A 65 0.17 0.08 -17.65
N ALA A 66 -0.68 -0.37 -18.56
CA ALA A 66 -1.65 0.50 -19.22
C ALA A 66 -2.80 0.83 -18.27
N LEU A 67 -3.21 2.10 -18.28
CA LEU A 67 -4.37 2.55 -17.49
C LEU A 67 -5.66 2.29 -18.24
N ARG A 68 -6.71 1.88 -17.55
CA ARG A 68 -8.04 1.65 -18.12
C ARG A 68 -8.52 2.85 -18.94
N LYS A 69 -9.04 2.58 -20.13
CA LYS A 69 -9.48 3.58 -21.10
C LYS A 69 -10.40 4.65 -20.48
N ALA A 70 -11.44 4.24 -19.77
CA ALA A 70 -12.36 5.18 -19.11
C ALA A 70 -11.67 6.11 -18.12
N PHE A 71 -10.62 5.63 -17.43
CA PHE A 71 -9.83 6.45 -16.51
C PHE A 71 -8.96 7.46 -17.25
N VAL A 72 -8.37 7.06 -18.38
CA VAL A 72 -7.57 7.94 -19.25
C VAL A 72 -8.46 9.02 -19.86
N GLU A 73 -9.61 8.65 -20.45
CA GLU A 73 -10.58 9.60 -21.01
C GLU A 73 -11.09 10.60 -19.97
N ALA A 74 -11.39 10.16 -18.77
CA ALA A 74 -11.79 11.04 -17.68
C ALA A 74 -10.65 11.97 -17.26
N THR A 75 -9.42 11.48 -17.22
CA THR A 75 -8.22 12.28 -16.94
C THR A 75 -8.04 13.38 -17.97
N GLU A 76 -8.10 13.06 -19.26
CA GLU A 76 -7.97 14.03 -20.36
C GLU A 76 -9.08 15.09 -20.31
N LYS A 77 -10.30 14.66 -20.01
CA LYS A 77 -11.47 15.53 -19.97
C LYS A 77 -11.47 16.50 -18.79
N TYR A 78 -11.06 16.05 -17.62
CA TYR A 78 -11.32 16.80 -16.38
C TYR A 78 -10.07 17.34 -15.68
N SER A 79 -8.87 16.81 -15.95
CA SER A 79 -7.68 17.20 -15.17
C SER A 79 -7.28 18.68 -15.33
N ALA A 80 -7.56 19.30 -16.48
CA ALA A 80 -7.19 20.69 -16.73
C ALA A 80 -7.89 21.70 -15.82
N GLN A 81 -9.05 21.35 -15.24
CA GLN A 81 -9.79 22.20 -14.32
C GLN A 81 -9.40 21.97 -12.83
N VAL A 82 -8.65 20.91 -12.55
CA VAL A 82 -8.27 20.55 -11.19
C VAL A 82 -7.18 21.49 -10.67
N LYS A 83 -7.39 22.06 -9.50
CA LYS A 83 -6.46 22.94 -8.80
C LYS A 83 -6.32 22.55 -7.35
N LEU A 84 -5.17 22.83 -6.77
CA LEU A 84 -5.01 22.84 -5.31
C LEU A 84 -5.33 24.24 -4.80
N SER A 85 -6.02 24.32 -3.64
CA SER A 85 -6.15 25.54 -2.85
C SER A 85 -4.76 26.15 -2.54
N GLU A 86 -4.75 27.39 -2.07
CA GLU A 86 -3.49 28.10 -1.76
C GLU A 86 -2.65 27.34 -0.72
N ASP A 87 -3.29 26.80 0.31
CA ASP A 87 -2.67 25.95 1.33
C ASP A 87 -2.31 24.53 0.85
N GLY A 88 -2.73 24.15 -0.36
CA GLY A 88 -2.50 22.83 -0.95
C GLY A 88 -3.36 21.70 -0.37
N LEU A 89 -4.21 21.98 0.60
CA LEU A 89 -4.95 20.93 1.32
C LEU A 89 -6.22 20.48 0.60
N ARG A 90 -6.90 21.42 -0.09
CA ARG A 90 -8.15 21.13 -0.81
C ARG A 90 -7.89 20.98 -2.30
N MET A 91 -8.50 19.99 -2.90
CA MET A 91 -8.55 19.82 -4.35
C MET A 91 -9.88 20.37 -4.88
N GLU A 92 -9.82 21.32 -5.81
CA GLU A 92 -10.96 22.00 -6.41
C GLU A 92 -11.13 21.55 -7.85
N GLY A 93 -12.38 21.46 -8.32
CA GLY A 93 -12.70 21.13 -9.72
C GLY A 93 -12.49 19.67 -10.10
N PHE A 94 -12.19 18.77 -9.15
CA PHE A 94 -12.07 17.35 -9.43
C PHE A 94 -13.45 16.73 -9.77
N VAL A 95 -13.47 15.93 -10.82
CA VAL A 95 -14.66 15.16 -11.24
C VAL A 95 -14.34 13.67 -11.26
N ALA A 96 -13.37 13.23 -12.07
CA ALA A 96 -12.95 11.84 -12.19
C ALA A 96 -11.59 11.74 -12.90
N GLY A 97 -10.97 10.58 -12.87
CA GLY A 97 -9.67 10.31 -13.46
C GLY A 97 -8.51 10.76 -12.57
N ARG A 98 -7.31 10.92 -13.16
CA ARG A 98 -6.11 11.37 -12.44
C ARG A 98 -6.14 12.88 -12.26
N PRO A 99 -6.09 13.40 -11.02
CA PRO A 99 -6.16 14.84 -10.79
C PRO A 99 -5.03 15.64 -11.44
N PHE A 100 -3.79 15.15 -11.30
CA PHE A 100 -2.56 15.82 -11.75
C PHE A 100 -1.74 14.88 -12.64
N PRO A 101 -2.10 14.71 -13.93
CA PRO A 101 -1.43 13.75 -14.81
C PRO A 101 0.02 14.10 -15.13
N ARG A 102 0.40 15.35 -14.93
CA ARG A 102 1.76 15.85 -15.11
C ARG A 102 2.27 16.42 -13.81
N ILE A 103 3.33 15.83 -13.28
CA ILE A 103 4.02 16.30 -12.08
C ILE A 103 5.27 17.07 -12.50
N ASP A 104 5.30 18.38 -12.19
CA ASP A 104 6.54 19.13 -12.18
C ASP A 104 7.21 18.92 -10.83
N VAL A 105 8.31 18.20 -10.80
CA VAL A 105 9.05 17.85 -9.57
C VAL A 105 9.69 19.07 -8.89
N ASN A 106 9.80 20.22 -9.59
CA ASN A 106 10.28 21.48 -9.04
C ASN A 106 9.14 22.31 -8.42
N ASP A 107 7.89 21.91 -8.58
CA ASP A 107 6.76 22.56 -7.93
C ASP A 107 6.84 22.34 -6.42
N PRO A 108 6.79 23.39 -5.58
CA PRO A 108 6.73 23.23 -4.12
C PRO A 108 5.59 22.32 -3.61
N LYS A 109 4.53 22.17 -4.41
CA LYS A 109 3.38 21.30 -4.14
C LYS A 109 3.46 19.92 -4.83
N ALA A 110 4.62 19.55 -5.40
CA ALA A 110 4.78 18.27 -6.10
C ALA A 110 4.37 17.07 -5.23
N ALA A 111 4.86 17.02 -4.00
CA ALA A 111 4.54 15.94 -3.06
C ALA A 111 3.03 15.80 -2.81
N ILE A 112 2.33 16.91 -2.58
CA ILE A 112 0.86 16.90 -2.37
C ILE A 112 0.15 16.43 -3.63
N LYS A 113 0.56 16.87 -4.83
CA LYS A 113 -0.03 16.43 -6.11
C LYS A 113 0.18 14.93 -6.34
N ILE A 114 1.36 14.41 -6.02
CA ILE A 114 1.66 12.97 -6.07
C ILE A 114 0.72 12.22 -5.14
N MET A 115 0.56 12.68 -3.89
CA MET A 115 -0.29 12.02 -2.91
C MET A 115 -1.78 12.16 -3.23
N GLN A 116 -2.22 13.24 -3.86
CA GLN A 116 -3.59 13.33 -4.41
C GLN A 116 -3.80 12.33 -5.55
N ASN A 117 -2.84 12.18 -6.45
CA ASN A 117 -2.89 11.13 -7.47
C ASN A 117 -2.95 9.72 -6.87
N TYR A 118 -2.18 9.46 -5.82
CA TYR A 118 -2.24 8.20 -5.07
C TYR A 118 -3.63 7.96 -4.47
N SER A 119 -4.25 8.97 -3.87
CA SER A 119 -5.59 8.87 -3.26
C SER A 119 -6.70 8.52 -4.27
N PHE A 120 -6.48 8.84 -5.56
CA PHE A 120 -7.41 8.56 -6.68
C PHE A 120 -6.83 7.61 -7.72
N ALA A 121 -5.77 6.86 -7.38
CA ALA A 121 -5.03 6.02 -8.32
C ALA A 121 -5.85 4.85 -8.85
N ILE A 122 -6.66 4.23 -7.98
CA ILE A 122 -7.55 3.14 -8.35
C ILE A 122 -8.97 3.69 -8.37
N ALA A 123 -9.48 3.94 -9.57
CA ALA A 123 -10.87 4.35 -9.74
C ALA A 123 -11.78 3.13 -9.65
N PHE A 124 -12.06 2.67 -8.44
CA PHE A 124 -13.17 1.77 -8.16
C PHE A 124 -14.36 2.59 -7.73
N ASP A 125 -15.55 2.32 -8.31
CA ASP A 125 -16.78 2.99 -7.90
C ASP A 125 -17.31 2.40 -6.61
N ASP A 126 -17.15 1.10 -6.46
CA ASP A 126 -17.39 0.30 -5.26
C ASP A 126 -16.42 -0.89 -5.25
N LEU A 127 -16.16 -1.43 -4.10
CA LEU A 127 -15.39 -2.67 -3.95
C LEU A 127 -15.89 -3.49 -2.76
N ASP A 128 -15.72 -4.80 -2.87
CA ASP A 128 -15.95 -5.78 -1.82
C ASP A 128 -14.82 -6.82 -1.90
N LEU A 129 -13.97 -6.87 -0.89
CA LEU A 129 -12.99 -7.95 -0.70
C LEU A 129 -13.62 -8.95 0.26
N ARG A 130 -13.61 -10.22 -0.13
CA ARG A 130 -14.27 -11.31 0.61
C ARG A 130 -13.28 -12.36 1.09
N ASN A 131 -13.57 -12.92 2.25
CA ASN A 131 -12.90 -14.10 2.80
C ASN A 131 -11.37 -13.97 2.80
N PHE A 132 -10.85 -12.92 3.39
CA PHE A 132 -9.41 -12.72 3.52
C PHE A 132 -8.92 -13.02 4.93
N ASP A 133 -7.68 -13.43 5.03
CA ASP A 133 -7.09 -13.81 6.31
C ASP A 133 -5.71 -13.18 6.53
N GLY A 134 -5.30 -13.22 7.79
CA GLY A 134 -3.98 -12.75 8.19
C GLY A 134 -3.46 -13.51 9.39
N ASP A 135 -2.16 -13.73 9.39
CA ASP A 135 -1.41 -14.31 10.48
C ASP A 135 -0.48 -13.27 11.09
N THR A 136 -0.40 -13.22 12.41
CA THR A 136 0.55 -12.34 13.11
C THR A 136 1.38 -13.12 14.12
N GLY A 137 2.66 -12.76 14.25
CA GLY A 137 3.58 -13.40 15.17
C GLY A 137 5.05 -13.06 14.92
N PRO A 138 5.95 -13.51 15.83
CA PRO A 138 7.38 -13.28 15.68
C PRO A 138 7.97 -14.01 14.47
N ILE A 139 8.87 -13.32 13.79
CA ILE A 139 9.65 -13.84 12.67
C ILE A 139 11.07 -14.18 13.12
N SER A 140 11.73 -15.07 12.38
CA SER A 140 13.08 -15.53 12.68
C SER A 140 13.79 -15.95 11.40
N ARG A 141 15.12 -15.89 11.39
CA ARG A 141 15.95 -16.47 10.30
C ARG A 141 16.03 -17.99 10.30
N GLU A 142 15.63 -18.62 11.39
CA GLU A 142 15.84 -20.05 11.64
C GLU A 142 14.54 -20.86 11.62
N ARG A 143 13.42 -20.21 11.84
CA ARG A 143 12.12 -20.88 12.05
C ARG A 143 11.02 -20.16 11.27
N PRO A 144 10.00 -20.89 10.79
CA PRO A 144 8.77 -20.31 10.25
C PRO A 144 8.13 -19.32 11.22
N LEU A 145 7.28 -18.44 10.66
CA LEU A 145 6.43 -17.53 11.43
C LEU A 145 5.70 -18.30 12.54
N GLN A 146 5.86 -17.86 13.77
CA GLN A 146 5.14 -18.43 14.89
C GLN A 146 3.79 -17.73 15.03
N VAL A 147 2.75 -18.27 14.40
CA VAL A 147 1.43 -17.65 14.43
C VAL A 147 0.90 -17.56 15.87
N GLU A 148 0.85 -16.36 16.42
CA GLU A 148 0.25 -16.05 17.71
C GLU A 148 -1.25 -15.83 17.59
N ARG A 149 -1.68 -15.18 16.50
CA ARG A 149 -3.09 -14.97 16.17
C ARG A 149 -3.32 -15.14 14.67
N HIS A 150 -4.46 -15.74 14.36
CA HIS A 150 -5.01 -15.83 13.02
C HIS A 150 -6.29 -15.02 12.93
N PHE A 151 -6.44 -14.22 11.90
CA PHE A 151 -7.60 -13.40 11.62
C PHE A 151 -8.25 -13.89 10.33
N LEU A 152 -9.55 -14.14 10.36
CA LEU A 152 -10.36 -14.34 9.17
C LEU A 152 -11.44 -13.28 9.15
N ILE A 153 -11.55 -12.57 8.04
CA ILE A 153 -12.50 -11.47 7.85
C ILE A 153 -13.39 -11.82 6.66
N ASP A 154 -14.69 -11.66 6.83
CA ASP A 154 -15.67 -11.98 5.78
C ASP A 154 -15.65 -10.91 4.67
N HIS A 155 -15.78 -9.64 5.05
CA HIS A 155 -15.88 -8.54 4.09
C HIS A 155 -15.04 -7.32 4.49
N PHE A 156 -14.39 -6.75 3.46
CA PHE A 156 -13.93 -5.37 3.47
C PHE A 156 -14.59 -4.65 2.30
N ARG A 157 -15.41 -3.65 2.56
CA ARG A 157 -16.16 -2.92 1.53
C ARG A 157 -15.82 -1.46 1.53
N ARG A 158 -15.83 -0.86 0.34
CA ARG A 158 -15.71 0.57 0.16
C ARG A 158 -16.66 1.05 -0.93
N LEU A 159 -17.37 2.16 -0.68
CA LEU A 159 -18.25 2.83 -1.63
C LEU A 159 -17.73 4.25 -1.85
N PHE A 160 -17.27 4.52 -3.07
CA PHE A 160 -16.81 5.85 -3.46
C PHE A 160 -17.97 6.71 -3.88
N TYR A 161 -17.99 7.96 -3.39
CA TYR A 161 -19.01 8.94 -3.70
C TYR A 161 -18.65 9.82 -4.89
N VAL A 162 -17.34 9.95 -5.18
CA VAL A 162 -16.80 10.81 -6.25
C VAL A 162 -15.80 10.04 -7.10
N GLY A 163 -15.57 10.52 -8.32
CA GLY A 163 -14.62 9.91 -9.24
C GLY A 163 -15.13 8.65 -9.94
N ARG A 164 -16.42 8.40 -9.91
CA ARG A 164 -17.08 7.19 -10.42
C ARG A 164 -17.10 7.15 -11.95
N LEU A 165 -16.82 5.99 -12.53
CA LEU A 165 -16.66 5.83 -13.97
C LEU A 165 -17.50 4.71 -14.60
N TYR A 166 -17.87 3.67 -13.83
CA TYR A 166 -18.43 2.43 -14.38
C TYR A 166 -19.87 2.16 -13.99
N VAL A 167 -20.27 2.43 -12.77
CA VAL A 167 -21.62 2.15 -12.26
C VAL A 167 -22.34 3.41 -11.80
N ASP A 168 -23.63 3.51 -12.11
CA ASP A 168 -24.43 4.66 -11.73
C ASP A 168 -24.68 4.74 -10.21
N PRO A 169 -24.84 5.95 -9.68
CA PRO A 169 -24.71 7.26 -10.34
C PRO A 169 -23.27 7.62 -10.68
N LYS A 170 -23.06 8.27 -11.82
CA LYS A 170 -21.76 8.79 -12.29
C LYS A 170 -21.87 10.27 -12.64
N PRO A 171 -20.84 11.10 -12.44
CA PRO A 171 -19.51 10.77 -11.87
C PRO A 171 -19.50 10.77 -10.34
N GLU A 172 -20.64 10.97 -9.70
CA GLU A 172 -20.78 11.05 -8.25
C GLU A 172 -22.14 10.52 -7.77
N ILE A 173 -22.18 10.01 -6.53
CA ILE A 173 -23.42 9.80 -5.79
C ILE A 173 -23.84 11.14 -5.21
N PRO A 174 -25.16 11.52 -5.21
CA PRO A 174 -25.65 12.72 -4.53
C PRO A 174 -25.12 12.81 -3.10
N ASN A 175 -24.36 13.87 -2.80
CA ASN A 175 -23.45 13.89 -1.66
C ASN A 175 -23.43 15.25 -0.96
N THR A 176 -24.49 15.57 -0.24
CA THR A 176 -24.59 16.82 0.54
C THR A 176 -23.63 16.87 1.72
N GLU A 177 -23.23 15.69 2.25
CA GLU A 177 -22.32 15.57 3.40
C GLU A 177 -20.85 15.74 3.01
N GLY A 178 -20.51 15.62 1.72
CA GLY A 178 -19.16 15.75 1.20
C GLY A 178 -18.30 14.51 1.47
N TYR A 179 -18.87 13.31 1.42
CA TYR A 179 -18.08 12.06 1.53
C TYR A 179 -17.16 11.89 0.34
N HIS A 180 -15.92 11.47 0.61
CA HIS A 180 -15.04 10.87 -0.40
C HIS A 180 -15.45 9.41 -0.61
N TYR A 181 -15.51 8.65 0.48
CA TYR A 181 -15.98 7.26 0.50
C TYR A 181 -16.48 6.86 1.89
N LYS A 182 -17.27 5.80 1.94
CA LYS A 182 -17.56 5.03 3.15
C LYS A 182 -16.86 3.69 3.07
N GLU A 183 -16.38 3.22 4.20
CA GLU A 183 -15.67 1.95 4.31
C GLU A 183 -16.16 1.15 5.50
N THR A 184 -16.15 -0.17 5.36
CA THR A 184 -16.49 -1.07 6.45
C THR A 184 -15.66 -2.35 6.37
N LEU A 185 -15.27 -2.87 7.52
CA LEU A 185 -14.63 -4.17 7.68
C LEU A 185 -15.41 -4.93 8.73
N HIS A 186 -16.15 -5.95 8.31
CA HIS A 186 -16.95 -6.80 9.16
C HIS A 186 -17.62 -7.94 8.40
N PRO A 187 -18.04 -8.98 9.13
CA PRO A 187 -17.61 -9.31 10.49
C PRO A 187 -16.23 -9.96 10.50
N LEU A 188 -15.51 -9.84 11.62
CA LEU A 188 -14.41 -10.74 11.91
C LEU A 188 -15.01 -12.11 12.24
N ILE A 189 -14.47 -13.16 11.63
CA ILE A 189 -14.90 -14.55 11.82
C ILE A 189 -13.98 -15.25 12.83
N GLU A 190 -12.69 -15.02 12.71
CA GLU A 190 -11.64 -15.53 13.61
C GLU A 190 -10.73 -14.37 14.04
N PRO A 191 -10.17 -14.41 15.25
CA PRO A 191 -10.30 -15.45 16.27
C PRO A 191 -11.64 -15.37 17.03
N PHE A 192 -11.98 -16.42 17.80
CA PHE A 192 -13.27 -16.53 18.49
C PHE A 192 -13.59 -15.37 19.45
N ASP A 193 -12.59 -14.85 20.15
CA ASP A 193 -12.73 -13.72 21.07
C ASP A 193 -13.06 -12.39 20.36
N LEU A 194 -12.81 -12.29 19.07
CA LEU A 194 -13.12 -11.14 18.23
C LEU A 194 -14.26 -11.41 17.23
N LYS A 195 -14.88 -12.60 17.28
CA LYS A 195 -15.95 -12.95 16.34
C LYS A 195 -17.08 -11.93 16.38
N GLY A 196 -17.49 -11.46 15.19
CA GLY A 196 -18.53 -10.46 15.01
C GLY A 196 -18.05 -9.01 15.24
N VAL A 197 -16.80 -8.80 15.61
CA VAL A 197 -16.23 -7.44 15.65
C VAL A 197 -16.25 -6.86 14.24
N GLY A 198 -16.53 -5.56 14.15
CA GLY A 198 -16.44 -4.84 12.90
C GLY A 198 -16.27 -3.35 13.11
N PHE A 199 -15.77 -2.68 12.11
CA PHE A 199 -15.73 -1.23 12.13
C PHE A 199 -16.23 -0.63 10.80
N THR A 200 -16.73 0.59 10.87
CA THR A 200 -17.09 1.40 9.70
C THR A 200 -16.60 2.82 9.90
N TYR A 201 -16.20 3.47 8.82
CA TYR A 201 -15.86 4.87 8.85
C TYR A 201 -16.24 5.59 7.56
N TYR A 202 -16.43 6.91 7.67
CA TYR A 202 -16.78 7.81 6.58
C TYR A 202 -15.67 8.83 6.40
N ARG A 203 -15.03 8.83 5.23
CA ARG A 203 -14.02 9.79 4.83
C ARG A 203 -14.65 10.96 4.10
N TYR A 204 -14.21 12.16 4.43
CA TYR A 204 -14.69 13.40 3.83
C TYR A 204 -13.69 14.00 2.84
N LEU A 205 -14.22 14.76 1.85
CA LEU A 205 -13.42 15.56 0.93
C LEU A 205 -12.86 16.83 1.60
N GLU A 206 -13.57 17.35 2.61
CA GLU A 206 -13.18 18.54 3.35
C GLU A 206 -11.98 18.24 4.26
N PRO A 207 -10.79 18.86 4.04
CA PRO A 207 -9.58 18.57 4.80
C PRO A 207 -9.70 18.82 6.31
N ALA A 208 -10.51 19.80 6.71
CA ALA A 208 -10.72 20.14 8.11
C ALA A 208 -11.63 19.13 8.85
N LYS A 209 -12.38 18.32 8.09
CA LYS A 209 -13.32 17.36 8.66
C LYS A 209 -12.61 16.04 8.94
N GLN A 210 -12.68 15.61 10.19
CA GLN A 210 -12.15 14.32 10.62
C GLN A 210 -13.09 13.19 10.19
N ASP A 211 -12.54 11.96 10.05
CA ASP A 211 -13.37 10.80 9.78
C ASP A 211 -14.35 10.54 10.93
N ASP A 212 -15.54 10.12 10.58
CA ASP A 212 -16.46 9.49 11.52
C ASP A 212 -16.20 7.98 11.51
N SER A 213 -15.82 7.42 12.65
CA SER A 213 -15.46 6.01 12.79
C SER A 213 -16.15 5.35 13.96
N TRP A 214 -16.65 4.12 13.73
CA TRP A 214 -17.32 3.33 14.76
C TRP A 214 -16.79 1.90 14.78
N LEU A 215 -16.65 1.38 15.98
CA LEU A 215 -16.28 0.00 16.27
C LEU A 215 -17.43 -0.70 17.00
N TYR A 216 -17.89 -1.83 16.48
CA TYR A 216 -18.82 -2.71 17.18
C TYR A 216 -18.06 -3.81 17.90
N LEU A 217 -18.37 -3.99 19.18
CA LEU A 217 -17.82 -5.01 20.05
C LEU A 217 -18.97 -5.92 20.56
N PRO A 218 -19.16 -7.11 19.95
CA PRO A 218 -20.23 -8.03 20.33
C PRO A 218 -20.21 -8.43 21.80
N SER A 219 -19.03 -8.64 22.36
CA SER A 219 -18.85 -9.00 23.79
C SER A 219 -19.44 -7.95 24.74
N LEU A 220 -19.48 -6.70 24.35
CA LEU A 220 -20.06 -5.58 25.09
C LEU A 220 -21.46 -5.20 24.57
N ARG A 221 -21.89 -5.74 23.42
CA ARG A 221 -23.10 -5.34 22.67
C ARG A 221 -23.19 -3.82 22.48
N ARG A 222 -22.04 -3.19 22.18
CA ARG A 222 -21.91 -1.73 22.09
C ARG A 222 -21.15 -1.30 20.86
N VAL A 223 -21.63 -0.24 20.25
CA VAL A 223 -20.88 0.56 19.26
C VAL A 223 -20.13 1.65 20.01
N ARG A 224 -18.85 1.80 19.72
CA ARG A 224 -18.01 2.89 20.21
C ARG A 224 -17.56 3.75 19.03
N ARG A 225 -17.64 5.06 19.18
CA ARG A 225 -16.97 5.98 18.27
C ARG A 225 -15.47 5.90 18.52
N LEU A 226 -14.70 5.68 17.46
CA LEU A 226 -13.23 5.66 17.55
C LEU A 226 -12.69 7.09 17.53
N SER A 227 -11.63 7.30 18.30
CA SER A 227 -10.89 8.55 18.25
C SER A 227 -9.95 8.55 17.05
N THR A 228 -9.94 9.62 16.28
CA THR A 228 -8.95 9.85 15.21
C THR A 228 -7.52 9.95 15.74
N ALA A 229 -7.34 10.13 17.05
CA ALA A 229 -6.03 10.17 17.70
C ALA A 229 -5.31 8.81 17.71
N GLN A 230 -6.04 7.70 17.57
CA GLN A 230 -5.53 6.33 17.70
C GLN A 230 -5.34 5.63 16.33
N ARG A 231 -5.29 6.37 15.24
CA ARG A 231 -5.22 5.81 13.89
C ARG A 231 -3.92 5.07 13.56
N SER A 232 -2.85 5.38 14.29
CA SER A 232 -1.53 4.74 14.16
C SER A 232 -1.26 3.69 15.24
N ASP A 233 -2.27 3.37 16.08
CA ASP A 233 -2.15 2.32 17.08
C ASP A 233 -2.38 0.95 16.43
N ALA A 234 -1.63 -0.04 16.89
CA ALA A 234 -1.76 -1.42 16.42
C ALA A 234 -3.16 -1.98 16.68
N LEU A 235 -3.73 -2.68 15.69
CA LEU A 235 -5.08 -3.21 15.75
C LEU A 235 -5.09 -4.65 16.30
N PHE A 236 -5.76 -4.88 17.42
CA PHE A 236 -6.04 -6.22 17.98
C PHE A 236 -4.81 -7.14 18.13
N GLY A 237 -3.63 -6.56 18.37
CA GLY A 237 -2.38 -7.32 18.51
C GLY A 237 -1.70 -7.67 17.20
N GLN A 238 -2.11 -7.05 16.08
CA GLN A 238 -1.40 -7.08 14.82
C GLN A 238 -0.30 -6.01 14.78
N ASP A 239 0.58 -6.08 13.77
CA ASP A 239 1.53 -4.98 13.50
C ASP A 239 0.88 -3.82 12.75
N THR A 240 -0.27 -4.10 12.13
CA THR A 240 -1.02 -3.16 11.29
C THR A 240 -1.75 -2.11 12.11
N ASP A 241 -1.90 -0.94 11.54
CA ASP A 241 -2.70 0.16 12.04
C ASP A 241 -3.62 0.70 10.92
N GLN A 242 -4.62 1.50 11.30
CA GLN A 242 -5.63 2.00 10.35
C GLN A 242 -5.03 2.87 9.23
N ASP A 243 -3.98 3.62 9.51
CA ASP A 243 -3.38 4.55 8.53
C ASP A 243 -2.33 3.93 7.63
N SER A 244 -1.95 2.66 7.84
CA SER A 244 -0.88 2.02 7.07
C SER A 244 -1.37 1.14 5.92
N TYR A 245 -2.66 0.85 5.83
CA TYR A 245 -3.21 0.05 4.73
C TYR A 245 -2.86 0.62 3.35
N GLY A 246 -2.38 -0.24 2.45
CA GLY A 246 -1.93 0.12 1.11
C GLY A 246 -0.68 1.01 1.05
N GLY A 247 -0.04 1.26 2.19
CA GLY A 247 1.10 2.16 2.38
C GLY A 247 0.74 3.44 3.12
N TYR A 248 -0.40 4.04 2.85
CA TYR A 248 -1.02 5.14 3.60
C TYR A 248 -2.51 5.26 3.29
N SER A 249 -3.35 5.17 4.29
CA SER A 249 -4.80 5.31 4.17
C SER A 249 -5.39 6.48 4.95
N GLY A 250 -4.56 7.35 5.50
CA GLY A 250 -4.99 8.60 6.13
C GLY A 250 -5.41 9.68 5.11
N SER A 251 -6.02 10.78 5.58
CA SER A 251 -6.25 11.94 4.72
C SER A 251 -4.92 12.60 4.34
N ILE A 252 -4.79 12.98 3.08
CA ILE A 252 -3.61 13.69 2.58
C ILE A 252 -3.36 14.99 3.37
N ALA A 253 -4.41 15.63 3.84
CA ALA A 253 -4.34 16.87 4.61
C ALA A 253 -3.77 16.72 6.03
N TRP A 254 -3.68 15.50 6.55
CA TRP A 254 -3.19 15.26 7.93
C TRP A 254 -1.69 15.14 8.04
N MET A 255 -0.99 15.15 6.91
CA MET A 255 0.47 15.08 6.84
C MET A 255 1.05 16.35 6.21
N ASP A 256 2.26 16.68 6.59
CA ASP A 256 3.14 17.58 5.85
C ASP A 256 3.97 16.73 4.89
N TRP A 257 3.76 16.95 3.59
CA TRP A 257 4.37 16.15 2.53
C TRP A 257 5.59 16.85 1.93
N LYS A 258 6.67 16.08 1.74
CA LYS A 258 7.91 16.53 1.11
C LYS A 258 8.31 15.57 -0.01
N PHE A 259 8.59 16.10 -1.19
CA PHE A 259 9.19 15.34 -2.27
C PHE A 259 10.69 15.16 -2.00
N LEU A 260 11.16 13.91 -1.99
CA LEU A 260 12.57 13.58 -1.74
C LEU A 260 13.34 13.29 -3.02
N GLY A 261 12.67 12.99 -4.12
CA GLY A 261 13.30 12.66 -5.40
C GLY A 261 12.59 11.53 -6.13
N GLU A 262 13.26 11.06 -7.16
CA GLU A 262 12.85 9.92 -7.99
C GLU A 262 13.86 8.79 -7.83
N LYS A 263 13.39 7.54 -7.92
CA LYS A 263 14.24 6.37 -7.76
C LYS A 263 13.66 5.20 -8.54
N ASP A 264 14.50 4.29 -8.99
CA ASP A 264 14.07 2.97 -9.40
C ASP A 264 14.15 2.02 -8.19
N VAL A 265 13.08 1.26 -7.98
CA VAL A 265 13.00 0.29 -6.89
C VAL A 265 12.41 -1.03 -7.38
N LEU A 266 12.70 -2.12 -6.68
CA LEU A 266 12.03 -3.39 -6.87
C LEU A 266 10.69 -3.37 -6.13
N GLY A 267 9.62 -3.80 -6.78
CA GLY A 267 8.28 -3.95 -6.20
C GLY A 267 7.63 -5.25 -6.66
N ALA A 268 6.79 -5.83 -5.83
CA ALA A 268 6.02 -7.04 -6.18
C ALA A 268 4.79 -6.64 -7.01
N PHE A 269 4.88 -6.86 -8.32
CA PHE A 269 3.84 -6.58 -9.30
C PHE A 269 3.65 -7.80 -10.20
N HIS A 270 2.44 -7.96 -10.75
CA HIS A 270 2.05 -9.08 -11.60
C HIS A 270 2.27 -10.43 -10.90
N THR A 271 1.77 -10.55 -9.65
CA THR A 271 1.92 -11.76 -8.85
C THR A 271 1.59 -13.03 -9.66
N HIS A 272 2.42 -14.06 -9.50
CA HIS A 272 2.20 -15.38 -10.07
C HIS A 272 1.32 -16.27 -9.20
N HIS A 273 1.07 -15.86 -7.95
CA HIS A 273 0.33 -16.65 -6.97
C HIS A 273 -0.87 -15.89 -6.40
N TYR A 274 -2.06 -16.39 -6.74
CA TYR A 274 -3.31 -15.84 -6.24
C TYR A 274 -4.31 -16.98 -5.93
N PRO A 275 -4.70 -17.19 -4.66
CA PRO A 275 -4.28 -16.48 -3.42
C PRO A 275 -2.78 -16.50 -3.18
N ALA A 276 -2.32 -15.61 -2.29
CA ALA A 276 -0.91 -15.43 -1.98
C ALA A 276 -0.22 -16.74 -1.56
N LYS A 277 1.01 -16.92 -2.01
CA LYS A 277 1.89 -17.98 -1.56
C LYS A 277 3.03 -17.39 -0.73
N TRP A 278 3.31 -18.04 0.40
CA TRP A 278 4.36 -17.63 1.29
C TRP A 278 5.65 -18.39 0.98
N ALA A 279 6.79 -17.75 1.13
CA ALA A 279 8.09 -18.36 0.90
C ALA A 279 8.31 -19.57 1.83
N PRO A 280 9.05 -20.59 1.39
CA PRO A 280 9.21 -21.79 2.20
C PRO A 280 10.16 -21.61 3.40
N GLY A 281 9.99 -22.45 4.42
CA GLY A 281 10.89 -22.53 5.56
C GLY A 281 10.82 -21.32 6.48
N ALA A 282 11.94 -20.81 6.94
CA ALA A 282 12.02 -19.69 7.87
C ALA A 282 11.56 -18.35 7.25
N ALA A 283 11.45 -18.27 5.95
CA ALA A 283 11.00 -17.07 5.22
C ALA A 283 9.49 -17.02 4.96
N ASP A 284 8.69 -17.90 5.55
CA ASP A 284 7.24 -18.00 5.28
C ASP A 284 6.41 -16.77 5.68
N TRP A 285 7.04 -15.78 6.30
CA TRP A 285 6.49 -14.45 6.51
C TRP A 285 6.61 -13.51 5.30
N ALA A 286 7.28 -13.95 4.23
CA ALA A 286 7.53 -13.22 2.98
C ALA A 286 6.71 -13.79 1.82
N PHE A 287 6.47 -13.01 0.78
CA PHE A 287 5.88 -13.50 -0.46
C PHE A 287 6.83 -14.45 -1.19
N ASP A 288 6.31 -15.53 -1.76
CA ASP A 288 6.99 -16.35 -2.78
C ASP A 288 6.53 -15.87 -4.16
N ASP A 289 6.95 -14.68 -4.55
CA ASP A 289 6.49 -14.06 -5.78
C ASP A 289 7.57 -13.27 -6.52
N VAL A 290 7.20 -12.67 -7.65
CA VAL A 290 8.10 -11.97 -8.56
C VAL A 290 8.22 -10.49 -8.24
N TRP A 291 9.37 -9.90 -8.57
CA TRP A 291 9.70 -8.51 -8.29
C TRP A 291 10.19 -7.81 -9.55
N GLU A 292 9.59 -6.68 -9.85
CA GLU A 292 9.90 -5.86 -11.01
C GLU A 292 10.61 -4.56 -10.61
N LYS A 293 11.48 -4.06 -11.48
CA LYS A 293 12.05 -2.72 -11.33
C LYS A 293 11.02 -1.67 -11.73
N ARG A 294 10.64 -0.79 -10.81
CA ARG A 294 9.63 0.25 -11.00
C ARG A 294 10.21 1.62 -10.74
N SER A 295 9.93 2.59 -11.61
CA SER A 295 10.27 4.00 -11.35
C SER A 295 9.26 4.64 -10.42
N VAL A 296 9.73 5.22 -9.31
CA VAL A 296 8.87 5.77 -8.26
C VAL A 296 9.21 7.23 -7.94
N TYR A 297 8.21 7.94 -7.45
CA TYR A 297 8.39 9.15 -6.65
C TYR A 297 8.62 8.75 -5.20
N VAL A 298 9.61 9.34 -4.53
CA VAL A 298 9.85 9.14 -3.11
C VAL A 298 9.31 10.34 -2.34
N VAL A 299 8.35 10.09 -1.46
CA VAL A 299 7.62 11.14 -0.73
C VAL A 299 7.67 10.86 0.77
N GLU A 300 8.09 11.85 1.54
CA GLU A 300 8.08 11.82 3.01
C GLU A 300 6.82 12.49 3.54
N GLY A 301 6.14 11.86 4.48
CA GLY A 301 5.01 12.41 5.22
C GLY A 301 5.30 12.49 6.71
N VAL A 302 5.11 13.68 7.29
CA VAL A 302 5.21 13.93 8.74
C VAL A 302 3.82 14.28 9.25
N SER A 303 3.35 13.58 10.28
CA SER A 303 2.00 13.80 10.81
C SER A 303 1.88 15.12 11.54
N LYS A 304 0.77 15.83 11.28
CA LYS A 304 0.36 17.03 12.03
C LYS A 304 -0.24 16.69 13.40
N LEU A 305 -0.52 15.39 13.67
CA LEU A 305 -1.09 14.93 14.92
C LEU A 305 0.03 14.67 15.96
N PRO A 306 0.03 15.36 17.12
CA PRO A 306 1.13 15.24 18.11
C PRO A 306 1.28 13.83 18.70
N GLN A 307 0.18 13.08 18.78
CA GLN A 307 0.14 11.73 19.35
C GLN A 307 0.37 10.60 18.35
N TYR A 308 0.61 10.94 17.07
CA TYR A 308 0.84 9.93 16.03
C TYR A 308 2.07 9.08 16.36
N ALA A 309 1.97 7.76 16.21
CA ALA A 309 3.02 6.84 16.64
C ALA A 309 4.31 6.97 15.82
N PHE A 310 4.18 7.31 14.54
CA PHE A 310 5.32 7.47 13.64
C PHE A 310 5.80 8.92 13.60
N SER A 311 7.12 9.14 13.68
CA SER A 311 7.72 10.47 13.46
C SER A 311 7.56 10.89 12.00
N LYS A 312 7.74 9.93 11.09
CA LYS A 312 7.55 10.10 9.65
C LYS A 312 7.30 8.75 8.97
N ARG A 313 6.81 8.81 7.75
CA ARG A 313 6.80 7.70 6.80
C ARG A 313 7.37 8.13 5.46
N VAL A 314 7.98 7.19 4.73
CA VAL A 314 8.50 7.40 3.39
C VAL A 314 7.78 6.44 2.45
N LEU A 315 7.06 6.99 1.48
CA LEU A 315 6.32 6.22 0.48
C LEU A 315 7.08 6.22 -0.84
N TYR A 316 7.08 5.05 -1.48
CA TYR A 316 7.62 4.82 -2.80
C TYR A 316 6.45 4.70 -3.76
N VAL A 317 6.09 5.78 -4.44
CA VAL A 317 4.86 5.87 -5.26
C VAL A 317 5.20 5.59 -6.71
N ASP A 318 4.68 4.49 -7.27
CA ASP A 318 4.88 4.12 -8.67
C ASP A 318 4.39 5.22 -9.62
N LYS A 319 5.18 5.56 -10.63
CA LYS A 319 4.87 6.67 -11.54
C LYS A 319 3.78 6.37 -12.57
N GLU A 320 3.57 5.10 -12.93
CA GLU A 320 2.55 4.71 -13.90
C GLU A 320 1.17 4.65 -13.25
N ILE A 321 1.04 3.92 -12.15
CA ILE A 321 -0.25 3.63 -11.53
C ILE A 321 -0.48 4.35 -10.19
N TYR A 322 0.52 5.05 -9.66
CA TYR A 322 0.46 5.74 -8.35
C TYR A 322 0.07 4.82 -7.18
N GLN A 323 0.40 3.52 -7.29
CA GLN A 323 0.34 2.59 -6.17
C GLN A 323 1.68 2.56 -5.43
N VAL A 324 1.66 2.09 -4.20
CA VAL A 324 2.84 2.08 -3.32
C VAL A 324 3.28 0.63 -3.14
N PRO A 325 4.40 0.17 -3.74
CA PRO A 325 4.94 -1.16 -3.46
C PRO A 325 5.27 -1.35 -1.98
N TYR A 326 5.81 -0.32 -1.33
CA TYR A 326 6.03 -0.32 0.12
C TYR A 326 6.19 1.08 0.68
N SER A 327 6.04 1.19 2.01
CA SER A 327 6.32 2.41 2.77
C SER A 327 7.09 2.10 4.05
N ASP A 328 8.16 2.86 4.29
CA ASP A 328 8.97 2.77 5.52
C ASP A 328 8.40 3.72 6.58
N MET A 329 8.34 3.27 7.82
CA MET A 329 7.86 4.05 8.95
C MET A 329 8.93 4.12 10.03
N TYR A 330 9.05 5.31 10.62
CA TYR A 330 10.07 5.64 11.61
C TYR A 330 9.41 5.94 12.95
N ASP A 331 10.01 5.47 14.03
CA ASP A 331 9.53 5.73 15.37
C ASP A 331 9.75 7.21 15.77
N ARG A 332 9.34 7.57 16.98
CA ARG A 332 9.47 8.94 17.48
C ARG A 332 10.91 9.36 17.74
N GLY A 333 11.82 8.41 17.90
CA GLY A 333 13.26 8.64 17.98
C GLY A 333 13.90 8.93 16.61
N GLY A 334 13.18 8.62 15.53
CA GLY A 334 13.67 8.75 14.16
C GLY A 334 14.35 7.49 13.66
N ASP A 335 14.29 6.40 14.41
CA ASP A 335 14.83 5.11 14.02
C ASP A 335 13.82 4.35 13.14
N LEU A 336 14.33 3.54 12.21
CA LEU A 336 13.53 2.72 11.33
C LEU A 336 12.77 1.67 12.16
N TRP A 337 11.45 1.65 12.01
CA TRP A 337 10.59 0.84 12.87
C TRP A 337 9.79 -0.20 12.11
N LYS A 338 8.97 0.23 11.15
CA LYS A 338 8.06 -0.68 10.44
C LYS A 338 8.13 -0.49 8.92
N ILE A 339 7.68 -1.50 8.19
CA ILE A 339 7.45 -1.43 6.75
C ILE A 339 6.09 -2.05 6.43
N TRP A 340 5.34 -1.39 5.53
CA TRP A 340 4.24 -1.99 4.81
C TRP A 340 4.69 -2.39 3.41
N ILE A 341 4.38 -3.62 2.97
CA ILE A 341 4.72 -4.13 1.65
C ILE A 341 3.43 -4.63 0.99
N ASN A 342 3.19 -4.24 -0.25
CA ASN A 342 2.10 -4.74 -1.08
C ASN A 342 2.62 -5.71 -2.12
N ASP A 343 1.80 -6.71 -2.45
CA ASP A 343 1.91 -7.56 -3.62
C ASP A 343 0.67 -7.34 -4.50
N PHE A 344 0.89 -7.06 -5.81
CA PHE A 344 -0.16 -6.67 -6.73
C PHE A 344 -0.45 -7.74 -7.77
N GLY A 345 -1.71 -8.21 -7.80
CA GLY A 345 -2.28 -8.94 -8.91
C GLY A 345 -2.89 -8.01 -9.95
N PHE A 346 -3.12 -8.54 -11.15
CA PHE A 346 -3.73 -7.81 -12.26
C PHE A 346 -4.80 -8.65 -12.94
N ARG A 347 -5.87 -8.01 -13.42
CA ARG A 347 -6.90 -8.68 -14.22
C ARG A 347 -7.68 -7.68 -15.08
N THR A 348 -8.32 -8.22 -16.12
CA THR A 348 -9.09 -7.46 -17.13
C THR A 348 -10.60 -7.43 -16.88
N GLU A 349 -11.06 -7.90 -15.74
CA GLU A 349 -12.49 -7.94 -15.38
C GLU A 349 -12.73 -7.47 -13.94
N ALA A 350 -13.91 -6.95 -13.68
CA ALA A 350 -14.28 -6.44 -12.34
C ALA A 350 -14.34 -7.54 -11.28
N PHE A 351 -14.72 -8.74 -11.69
CA PHE A 351 -14.65 -10.01 -10.97
C PHE A 351 -14.89 -11.13 -11.98
N PRO A 352 -14.51 -12.38 -11.72
CA PRO A 352 -14.71 -13.49 -12.63
C PRO A 352 -16.18 -13.64 -13.07
N GLY A 353 -16.40 -13.57 -14.39
CA GLY A 353 -17.76 -13.58 -14.98
C GLY A 353 -18.52 -12.27 -14.90
N SER A 354 -17.85 -11.16 -14.57
CA SER A 354 -18.43 -9.83 -14.58
C SER A 354 -18.85 -9.41 -15.99
N PRO A 355 -19.98 -8.68 -16.13
CA PRO A 355 -20.32 -8.03 -17.41
C PRO A 355 -19.42 -6.81 -17.70
N ILE A 356 -18.65 -6.34 -16.73
CA ILE A 356 -17.70 -5.23 -16.88
C ILE A 356 -16.30 -5.82 -17.06
N THR A 357 -15.77 -5.65 -18.26
CA THR A 357 -14.42 -6.04 -18.65
C THR A 357 -13.64 -4.84 -19.18
N TYR A 358 -12.34 -4.94 -19.20
CA TYR A 358 -11.42 -3.90 -19.65
C TYR A 358 -10.48 -4.48 -20.69
N ASP A 359 -10.01 -3.64 -21.61
CA ASP A 359 -8.94 -4.02 -22.55
C ASP A 359 -7.57 -4.02 -21.83
N GLU A 360 -7.45 -3.22 -20.75
CA GLU A 360 -6.25 -3.07 -19.95
C GLU A 360 -6.35 -3.79 -18.61
N GLU A 361 -5.22 -4.25 -18.10
CA GLU A 361 -5.13 -4.88 -16.79
C GLU A 361 -5.31 -3.85 -15.65
N THR A 362 -6.05 -4.24 -14.64
CA THR A 362 -6.31 -3.42 -13.46
C THR A 362 -5.57 -4.01 -12.26
N PRO A 363 -4.71 -3.23 -11.59
CA PRO A 363 -4.03 -3.66 -10.38
C PRO A 363 -5.00 -3.81 -9.21
N PHE A 364 -4.76 -4.82 -8.39
CA PHE A 364 -5.41 -4.99 -7.09
C PHE A 364 -4.44 -5.61 -6.10
N PRO A 365 -4.52 -5.34 -4.79
CA PRO A 365 -3.69 -6.01 -3.79
C PRO A 365 -4.04 -7.50 -3.72
N ALA A 366 -3.05 -8.37 -3.96
CA ALA A 366 -3.19 -9.82 -3.81
C ALA A 366 -2.77 -10.27 -2.41
N ALA A 367 -1.79 -9.57 -1.83
CA ALA A 367 -1.34 -9.76 -0.46
C ALA A 367 -0.72 -8.47 0.09
N ALA A 368 -0.55 -8.45 1.41
CA ALA A 368 0.18 -7.40 2.09
C ALA A 368 0.91 -7.94 3.32
N ILE A 369 2.00 -7.29 3.69
CA ILE A 369 2.75 -7.61 4.91
C ILE A 369 3.08 -6.32 5.64
N MET A 370 2.85 -6.32 6.96
CA MET A 370 3.38 -5.31 7.88
C MET A 370 4.43 -5.97 8.75
N ILE A 371 5.64 -5.39 8.82
CA ILE A 371 6.73 -5.92 9.63
C ILE A 371 7.17 -4.85 10.61
N ASP A 372 7.24 -5.23 11.87
CA ASP A 372 7.93 -4.49 12.93
C ASP A 372 9.38 -4.97 13.00
N LEU A 373 10.29 -4.14 12.48
CA LEU A 373 11.71 -4.46 12.35
C LEU A 373 12.43 -4.49 13.70
N GLN A 374 11.94 -3.70 14.68
CA GLN A 374 12.53 -3.60 16.01
C GLN A 374 12.14 -4.78 16.90
N LEU A 375 10.91 -5.31 16.70
CA LEU A 375 10.42 -6.47 17.44
C LEU A 375 10.67 -7.80 16.70
N GLU A 376 11.11 -7.76 15.44
CA GLU A 376 11.14 -8.94 14.56
C GLU A 376 9.79 -9.67 14.54
N HIS A 377 8.74 -8.91 14.23
CA HIS A 377 7.36 -9.38 14.26
C HIS A 377 6.66 -8.99 12.97
N ALA A 378 5.74 -9.83 12.47
CA ALA A 378 5.04 -9.57 11.22
C ALA A 378 3.56 -9.92 11.29
N THR A 379 2.77 -9.16 10.54
CA THR A 379 1.41 -9.49 10.14
C THR A 379 1.39 -9.64 8.62
N ARG A 380 1.13 -10.86 8.13
CA ARG A 380 0.96 -11.18 6.72
C ARG A 380 -0.51 -11.39 6.39
N VAL A 381 -0.98 -10.90 5.25
CA VAL A 381 -2.39 -10.91 4.86
C VAL A 381 -2.53 -11.44 3.44
N SER A 382 -3.38 -12.45 3.24
CA SER A 382 -3.76 -12.99 1.92
C SER A 382 -5.14 -12.48 1.52
N LEU A 383 -5.28 -11.99 0.30
CA LEU A 383 -6.46 -11.27 -0.21
C LEU A 383 -6.97 -11.89 -1.54
N PRO A 384 -7.66 -13.07 -1.53
CA PRO A 384 -8.33 -13.72 -0.42
C PRO A 384 -7.49 -14.78 0.31
N SER A 385 -8.10 -15.40 1.33
CA SER A 385 -7.55 -16.56 2.03
C SER A 385 -7.50 -17.79 1.11
N SER A 386 -6.40 -18.54 1.19
CA SER A 386 -6.25 -19.84 0.52
C SER A 386 -7.19 -20.92 1.06
N ARG A 387 -7.86 -20.68 2.18
CA ARG A 387 -8.88 -21.58 2.78
C ARG A 387 -10.17 -21.66 1.98
N PHE A 388 -10.39 -20.73 1.01
CA PHE A 388 -11.59 -20.65 0.17
C PHE A 388 -11.22 -20.86 -1.30
N PRO A 389 -10.94 -22.10 -1.75
CA PRO A 389 -10.56 -22.38 -3.14
C PRO A 389 -11.62 -21.88 -4.11
N GLY A 390 -11.19 -21.09 -5.09
CA GLY A 390 -12.08 -20.52 -6.11
C GLY A 390 -12.75 -19.20 -5.71
N GLU A 391 -12.53 -18.69 -4.49
CA GLU A 391 -12.94 -17.34 -4.12
C GLU A 391 -12.04 -16.32 -4.83
N PRO A 392 -12.59 -15.42 -5.68
CA PRO A 392 -11.81 -14.40 -6.38
C PRO A 392 -11.37 -13.25 -5.47
N GLY A 393 -11.80 -13.20 -4.21
CA GLY A 393 -11.48 -12.19 -3.21
C GLY A 393 -12.07 -10.84 -3.55
N TRP A 394 -11.48 -10.14 -4.51
CA TRP A 394 -11.89 -8.81 -4.90
C TRP A 394 -13.02 -8.79 -5.92
N TYR A 395 -14.05 -8.00 -5.59
CA TYR A 395 -15.16 -7.63 -6.47
C TYR A 395 -15.23 -6.12 -6.52
N TRP A 396 -15.26 -5.52 -7.72
CA TRP A 396 -15.46 -4.09 -7.86
C TRP A 396 -16.47 -3.78 -8.96
N HIS A 397 -16.99 -2.57 -9.00
CA HIS A 397 -18.01 -2.09 -9.93
C HIS A 397 -19.28 -2.97 -9.96
N GLN A 398 -19.68 -3.48 -8.81
CA GLN A 398 -20.88 -4.32 -8.72
C GLN A 398 -22.18 -3.49 -8.77
N GLY A 399 -22.15 -2.26 -8.30
CA GLY A 399 -23.30 -1.38 -8.20
C GLY A 399 -24.33 -1.83 -7.17
N ALA A 400 -25.42 -1.07 -7.03
CA ALA A 400 -26.44 -1.29 -6.02
C ALA A 400 -27.18 -2.64 -6.10
N LYS A 401 -27.14 -3.31 -7.26
CA LYS A 401 -27.85 -4.59 -7.44
C LYS A 401 -27.09 -5.79 -6.90
N ALA A 402 -25.77 -5.70 -6.79
CA ALA A 402 -24.90 -6.85 -6.49
C ALA A 402 -24.25 -6.79 -5.11
N GLY A 403 -24.46 -5.75 -4.32
CA GLY A 403 -24.11 -5.86 -2.94
C GLY A 403 -23.34 -4.74 -2.27
N THR A 404 -22.77 -3.73 -2.97
CA THR A 404 -22.14 -2.61 -2.29
C THR A 404 -23.08 -1.41 -2.29
N THR A 405 -24.01 -1.39 -1.33
CA THR A 405 -25.04 -0.34 -1.15
C THR A 405 -24.75 0.50 0.07
N GLU A 406 -25.34 1.70 0.15
CA GLU A 406 -25.17 2.60 1.29
C GLU A 406 -25.58 1.99 2.63
N ASP A 407 -26.58 1.10 2.62
CA ASP A 407 -27.10 0.43 3.82
C ASP A 407 -26.03 -0.38 4.55
N GLN A 408 -25.09 -0.96 3.81
CA GLN A 408 -24.00 -1.78 4.36
C GLN A 408 -23.00 -0.98 5.22
N PHE A 409 -23.02 0.33 5.12
CA PHE A 409 -22.13 1.20 5.90
C PHE A 409 -22.81 1.82 7.10
N THR A 410 -24.05 1.42 7.41
CA THR A 410 -24.80 1.96 8.54
C THR A 410 -24.38 1.31 9.86
N ILE A 411 -24.58 2.02 10.97
CA ILE A 411 -24.37 1.46 12.31
C ILE A 411 -25.33 0.29 12.56
N ALA A 412 -26.54 0.32 12.00
CA ALA A 412 -27.51 -0.77 12.14
C ALA A 412 -26.98 -2.06 11.49
N GLU A 413 -26.41 -1.96 10.28
CA GLU A 413 -25.80 -3.10 9.60
C GLU A 413 -24.57 -3.62 10.34
N LEU A 414 -23.71 -2.72 10.83
CA LEU A 414 -22.54 -3.06 11.63
C LEU A 414 -22.92 -3.89 12.89
N ILE A 415 -24.05 -3.62 13.51
CA ILE A 415 -24.60 -4.39 14.63
C ILE A 415 -25.21 -5.70 14.13
N GLY A 416 -26.03 -5.63 13.08
CA GLY A 416 -26.81 -6.77 12.58
C GLY A 416 -25.95 -7.93 12.06
N SER A 417 -24.87 -7.62 11.37
CA SER A 417 -23.93 -8.62 10.81
C SER A 417 -22.93 -9.20 11.84
N GLY A 418 -22.83 -8.62 13.03
CA GLY A 418 -21.99 -9.12 14.12
C GLY A 418 -22.65 -10.18 15.01
N HIS A 419 -23.81 -10.73 14.64
CA HIS A 419 -24.57 -11.73 15.42
C HIS A 419 -24.46 -13.13 14.85
#